data_e4a548b55082c8dfc847ff6b2e977cda
#
_entry.id   e4a548b55082c8dfc847ff6b2e977cda
#
_cell.length_a   1.000
_cell.length_b   1.000
_cell.length_c   1.000
_cell.angle_alpha   90.00
_cell.angle_beta   90.00
_cell.angle_gamma   90.00
#
_symmetry.space_group_name_H-M   'P 1'
#
loop_
_entity.id
_entity.type
_entity.pdbx_description
1 polymer ?
#
loop_
_entity_poly.entity_id
_entity_poly.type
_entity_poly.pdbx_seq_one_letter_code
_entity_poly.pdbx_strand_id
1 'polypeptide(L)'
;PQSYETVISDFYDAAAVTLAGILDTGKDVAVICEGDPFFYGSFMYLYDRLADRYRTEVVPGVCSIVACASALGAPLVYRNQSLSVLSGVLPEEELAAQLAKVDAAAIMKLGTNFEKVRRVVTQLGHGDRALYIERATMANQRTLKLAEIDPKTVPYFSMILIPGRKWQG
;
A
#
# COMPACT_ATOMS: atom_id res chain seq x y z
N PRO A 1 -5.13 29.13 -0.08
CA PRO A 1 -4.91 27.89 0.66
C PRO A 1 -3.67 27.22 0.11
N GLN A 2 -2.72 26.86 0.99
CA GLN A 2 -1.55 26.07 0.61
C GLN A 2 -2.01 24.71 0.04
N SER A 3 -1.27 24.15 -0.94
CA SER A 3 -1.56 22.81 -1.43
C SER A 3 -1.25 21.78 -0.34
N TYR A 4 -1.91 20.62 -0.40
CA TYR A 4 -1.63 19.51 0.52
C TYR A 4 -0.15 19.11 0.50
N GLU A 5 0.46 19.09 -0.68
CA GLU A 5 1.86 18.76 -0.88
C GLU A 5 2.80 19.75 -0.17
N THR A 6 2.48 21.06 -0.23
CA THR A 6 3.26 22.08 0.49
C THR A 6 3.21 21.87 1.99
N VAL A 7 2.03 21.66 2.56
CA VAL A 7 1.84 21.42 4.00
C VAL A 7 2.61 20.18 4.47
N ILE A 8 2.57 19.10 3.70
CA ILE A 8 3.30 17.87 4.00
C ILE A 8 4.81 18.08 3.91
N SER A 9 5.29 18.78 2.87
CA SER A 9 6.71 19.09 2.74
C SER A 9 7.23 19.90 3.93
N ASP A 10 6.55 21.01 4.27
CA ASP A 10 6.89 21.87 5.40
C ASP A 10 6.94 21.09 6.73
N PHE A 11 6.00 20.16 6.93
CA PHE A 11 5.98 19.29 8.10
C PHE A 11 7.25 18.43 8.19
N TYR A 12 7.63 17.76 7.09
CA TYR A 12 8.83 16.90 7.10
C TYR A 12 10.12 17.70 7.15
N ASP A 13 10.15 18.89 6.60
CA ASP A 13 11.29 19.82 6.74
C ASP A 13 11.50 20.19 8.22
N ALA A 14 10.46 20.59 8.90
CA ALA A 14 10.51 20.90 10.34
C ALA A 14 10.88 19.68 11.20
N ALA A 15 10.30 18.50 10.88
CA ALA A 15 10.62 17.26 11.56
C ALA A 15 12.09 16.87 11.37
N ALA A 16 12.63 17.00 10.15
CA ALA A 16 14.03 16.71 9.86
C ALA A 16 14.99 17.64 10.63
N VAL A 17 14.67 18.93 10.72
CA VAL A 17 15.44 19.89 11.54
C VAL A 17 15.45 19.46 13.01
N THR A 18 14.31 19.06 13.54
CA THR A 18 14.19 18.60 14.94
C THR A 18 15.04 17.36 15.19
N LEU A 19 14.96 16.37 14.29
CA LEU A 19 15.73 15.13 14.40
C LEU A 19 17.24 15.39 14.24
N ALA A 20 17.63 16.25 13.29
CA ALA A 20 19.01 16.66 13.10
C ALA A 20 19.60 17.28 14.38
N GLY A 21 18.84 18.16 15.04
CA GLY A 21 19.26 18.76 16.31
C GLY A 21 19.51 17.75 17.42
N ILE A 22 18.75 16.63 17.46
CA ILE A 22 18.98 15.54 18.42
C ILE A 22 20.23 14.74 18.02
N LEU A 23 20.36 14.38 16.74
CA LEU A 23 21.48 13.61 16.22
C LEU A 23 22.82 14.36 16.38
N ASP A 24 22.83 15.68 16.18
CA ASP A 24 24.02 16.54 16.37
C ASP A 24 24.53 16.55 17.83
N THR A 25 23.72 16.12 18.81
CA THR A 25 24.17 15.90 20.20
C THR A 25 24.86 14.55 20.42
N GLY A 26 25.00 13.72 19.39
CA GLY A 26 25.58 12.37 19.47
C GLY A 26 24.63 11.30 19.99
N LYS A 27 23.33 11.59 19.98
CA LYS A 27 22.29 10.61 20.35
C LYS A 27 21.79 9.85 19.13
N ASP A 28 21.34 8.61 19.35
CA ASP A 28 20.63 7.84 18.36
C ASP A 28 19.13 8.18 18.39
N VAL A 29 18.50 8.09 17.21
CA VAL A 29 17.05 8.27 17.04
C VAL A 29 16.48 7.06 16.31
N ALA A 30 15.41 6.47 16.85
CA ALA A 30 14.63 5.43 16.19
C ALA A 30 13.31 6.00 15.67
N VAL A 31 13.06 5.85 14.37
CA VAL A 31 11.79 6.18 13.74
C VAL A 31 10.99 4.90 13.56
N ILE A 32 9.85 4.80 14.24
CA ILE A 32 8.98 3.61 14.20
C ILE A 32 8.00 3.76 13.04
N CYS A 33 7.88 2.72 12.21
CA CYS A 33 7.01 2.68 11.06
C CYS A 33 6.07 1.47 11.12
N GLU A 34 4.85 1.63 10.61
CA GLU A 34 3.94 0.51 10.35
C GLU A 34 4.28 -0.10 8.98
N GLY A 35 4.48 -1.42 8.93
CA GLY A 35 4.90 -2.12 7.72
C GLY A 35 6.37 -1.91 7.38
N ASP A 36 6.70 -1.77 6.11
CA ASP A 36 8.07 -1.54 5.65
C ASP A 36 8.34 -0.03 5.49
N PRO A 37 9.47 0.50 6.01
CA PRO A 37 9.80 1.92 5.97
C PRO A 37 9.89 2.50 4.56
N PHE A 38 10.28 1.69 3.57
CA PHE A 38 10.49 2.11 2.18
C PHE A 38 9.36 1.71 1.22
N PHE A 39 8.22 1.23 1.77
CA PHE A 39 7.10 0.84 0.93
C PHE A 39 5.84 1.63 1.29
N TYR A 40 5.58 2.73 0.58
CA TYR A 40 4.50 3.69 0.85
C TYR A 40 4.51 4.25 2.28
N GLY A 41 5.67 4.20 2.94
CA GLY A 41 5.87 4.69 4.29
C GLY A 41 6.28 6.15 4.30
N SER A 42 5.81 6.90 5.29
CA SER A 42 6.16 8.32 5.45
C SER A 42 7.62 8.54 5.90
N PHE A 43 8.31 7.50 6.37
CA PHE A 43 9.74 7.56 6.70
C PHE A 43 10.61 7.97 5.50
N MET A 44 10.22 7.63 4.28
CA MET A 44 10.96 8.00 3.06
C MET A 44 11.21 9.50 2.98
N TYR A 45 10.27 10.33 3.39
CA TYR A 45 10.43 11.79 3.39
C TYR A 45 11.48 12.30 4.39
N LEU A 46 11.64 11.61 5.51
CA LEU A 46 12.70 11.90 6.48
C LEU A 46 14.05 11.37 5.99
N TYR A 47 14.05 10.17 5.41
CA TYR A 47 15.23 9.54 4.85
C TYR A 47 15.88 10.43 3.79
N ASP A 48 15.09 10.94 2.83
CA ASP A 48 15.57 11.83 1.76
C ASP A 48 16.22 13.12 2.29
N ARG A 49 15.88 13.55 3.51
CA ARG A 49 16.40 14.79 4.14
C ARG A 49 17.60 14.57 5.05
N LEU A 50 17.77 13.36 5.57
CA LEU A 50 18.72 13.08 6.66
C LEU A 50 19.84 12.11 6.28
N ALA A 51 19.58 11.19 5.35
CA ALA A 51 20.49 10.06 5.08
C ALA A 51 21.88 10.50 4.54
N ASP A 52 21.95 11.63 3.85
CA ASP A 52 23.24 12.18 3.35
C ASP A 52 24.14 12.75 4.47
N ARG A 53 23.52 13.11 5.61
CA ARG A 53 24.24 13.73 6.75
C ARG A 53 24.50 12.76 7.89
N TYR A 54 23.61 11.78 8.08
CA TYR A 54 23.63 10.88 9.23
C TYR A 54 23.63 9.43 8.78
N ARG A 55 24.46 8.63 9.43
CA ARG A 55 24.42 7.17 9.22
C ARG A 55 23.02 6.65 9.57
N THR A 56 22.36 6.08 8.58
CA THR A 56 21.00 5.55 8.74
C THR A 56 21.01 4.05 8.49
N GLU A 57 20.36 3.31 9.38
CA GLU A 57 20.10 1.89 9.23
C GLU A 57 18.59 1.68 9.07
N VAL A 58 18.17 0.92 8.06
CA VAL A 58 16.77 0.62 7.81
C VAL A 58 16.52 -0.86 8.05
N VAL A 59 15.64 -1.15 9.00
CA VAL A 59 15.22 -2.53 9.29
C VAL A 59 14.00 -2.84 8.41
N PRO A 60 14.09 -3.83 7.49
CA PRO A 60 12.97 -4.19 6.63
C PRO A 60 11.79 -4.71 7.43
N GLY A 61 10.59 -4.34 7.01
CA GLY A 61 9.35 -4.76 7.65
C GLY A 61 8.44 -5.56 6.72
N VAL A 62 7.37 -6.11 7.28
CA VAL A 62 6.34 -6.80 6.50
C VAL A 62 5.35 -5.79 5.97
N CYS A 63 5.36 -5.53 4.67
CA CYS A 63 4.42 -4.59 4.04
C CYS A 63 2.99 -5.13 4.01
N SER A 64 2.01 -4.23 3.94
CA SER A 64 0.58 -4.55 3.97
C SER A 64 0.15 -5.56 2.90
N ILE A 65 0.76 -5.56 1.72
CA ILE A 65 0.42 -6.50 0.63
C ILE A 65 0.71 -7.94 1.05
N VAL A 66 1.90 -8.18 1.59
CA VAL A 66 2.30 -9.52 2.04
C VAL A 66 1.48 -9.94 3.27
N ALA A 67 1.24 -9.01 4.20
CA ALA A 67 0.39 -9.26 5.36
C ALA A 67 -1.06 -9.62 4.95
N CYS A 68 -1.65 -8.89 3.99
CA CYS A 68 -2.97 -9.20 3.44
C CYS A 68 -3.01 -10.55 2.75
N ALA A 69 -1.99 -10.89 1.94
CA ALA A 69 -1.91 -12.19 1.27
C ALA A 69 -1.86 -13.34 2.28
N SER A 70 -1.06 -13.20 3.34
CA SER A 70 -0.95 -14.18 4.42
C SER A 70 -2.26 -14.32 5.19
N ALA A 71 -2.91 -13.21 5.54
CA ALA A 71 -4.19 -13.20 6.25
C ALA A 71 -5.33 -13.84 5.42
N LEU A 72 -5.27 -13.72 4.10
CA LEU A 72 -6.21 -14.34 3.16
C LEU A 72 -5.86 -15.80 2.80
N GLY A 73 -4.66 -16.29 3.17
CA GLY A 73 -4.16 -17.58 2.73
C GLY A 73 -4.01 -17.67 1.20
N ALA A 74 -3.69 -16.55 0.55
CA ALA A 74 -3.65 -16.42 -0.90
C ALA A 74 -2.23 -16.09 -1.40
N PRO A 75 -1.49 -17.06 -1.95
CA PRO A 75 -0.22 -16.78 -2.59
C PRO A 75 -0.37 -15.75 -3.72
N LEU A 76 0.47 -14.72 -3.72
CA LEU A 76 0.33 -13.60 -4.66
C LEU A 76 0.77 -13.98 -6.08
N VAL A 77 1.95 -14.56 -6.22
CA VAL A 77 2.57 -14.87 -7.51
C VAL A 77 3.33 -16.18 -7.46
N TYR A 78 3.43 -16.84 -8.60
CA TYR A 78 4.20 -18.06 -8.78
C TYR A 78 5.24 -17.86 -9.88
N ARG A 79 6.45 -18.39 -9.69
CA ARG A 79 7.52 -18.45 -10.69
C ARG A 79 7.75 -17.13 -11.43
N ASN A 80 7.37 -17.08 -12.71
CA ASN A 80 7.64 -15.96 -13.63
C ASN A 80 6.46 -14.98 -13.73
N GLN A 81 5.44 -15.13 -12.90
CA GLN A 81 4.30 -14.22 -12.88
C GLN A 81 4.71 -12.85 -12.37
N SER A 82 4.11 -11.82 -12.93
CA SER A 82 4.29 -10.43 -12.53
C SER A 82 3.27 -10.03 -11.46
N LEU A 83 3.69 -9.18 -10.51
CA LEU A 83 2.82 -8.53 -9.53
C LEU A 83 2.87 -7.02 -9.73
N SER A 84 1.71 -6.40 -9.92
CA SER A 84 1.59 -4.93 -9.89
C SER A 84 0.93 -4.44 -8.63
N VAL A 85 1.49 -3.38 -8.07
CA VAL A 85 0.90 -2.63 -6.96
C VAL A 85 0.28 -1.37 -7.52
N LEU A 86 -1.04 -1.26 -7.43
CA LEU A 86 -1.82 -0.21 -8.07
C LEU A 86 -2.54 0.65 -7.03
N SER A 87 -2.62 1.94 -7.32
CA SER A 87 -3.41 2.87 -6.53
C SER A 87 -4.83 2.95 -7.06
N GLY A 88 -5.83 2.76 -6.19
CA GLY A 88 -7.24 2.96 -6.54
C GLY A 88 -7.57 4.42 -6.92
N VAL A 89 -6.66 5.37 -6.68
CA VAL A 89 -6.80 6.78 -7.07
C VAL A 89 -6.58 6.99 -8.58
N LEU A 90 -5.89 6.07 -9.26
CA LEU A 90 -5.65 6.16 -10.70
C LEU A 90 -6.96 6.40 -11.49
N PRO A 91 -6.90 7.15 -12.60
CA PRO A 91 -8.00 7.21 -13.54
C PRO A 91 -8.46 5.82 -13.99
N GLU A 92 -9.74 5.66 -14.28
CA GLU A 92 -10.34 4.35 -14.60
C GLU A 92 -9.66 3.67 -15.78
N GLU A 93 -9.39 4.43 -16.83
CA GLU A 93 -8.74 3.93 -18.05
C GLU A 93 -7.30 3.46 -17.77
N GLU A 94 -6.57 4.21 -16.96
CA GLU A 94 -5.21 3.86 -16.61
C GLU A 94 -5.15 2.62 -15.72
N LEU A 95 -6.05 2.53 -14.72
CA LEU A 95 -6.19 1.35 -13.87
C LEU A 95 -6.50 0.10 -14.72
N ALA A 96 -7.44 0.23 -15.65
CA ALA A 96 -7.81 -0.86 -16.55
C ALA A 96 -6.64 -1.29 -17.44
N ALA A 97 -5.93 -0.33 -18.03
CA ALA A 97 -4.78 -0.60 -18.89
C ALA A 97 -3.62 -1.30 -18.15
N GLN A 98 -3.38 -0.95 -16.89
CA GLN A 98 -2.36 -1.59 -16.06
C GLN A 98 -2.80 -2.99 -15.62
N LEU A 99 -4.04 -3.16 -15.18
CA LEU A 99 -4.58 -4.46 -14.75
C LEU A 99 -4.64 -5.49 -15.88
N ALA A 100 -4.89 -5.06 -17.11
CA ALA A 100 -4.97 -5.96 -18.27
C ALA A 100 -3.63 -6.64 -18.62
N LYS A 101 -2.50 -6.13 -18.11
CA LYS A 101 -1.14 -6.58 -18.48
C LYS A 101 -0.45 -7.42 -17.43
N VAL A 102 -1.10 -7.70 -16.30
CA VAL A 102 -0.45 -8.35 -15.16
C VAL A 102 -1.09 -9.68 -14.78
N ASP A 103 -0.29 -10.58 -14.22
CA ASP A 103 -0.77 -11.87 -13.72
C ASP A 103 -1.46 -11.72 -12.37
N ALA A 104 -0.92 -10.86 -11.53
CA ALA A 104 -1.40 -10.58 -10.18
C ALA A 104 -1.38 -9.07 -9.90
N ALA A 105 -2.26 -8.62 -9.02
CA ALA A 105 -2.30 -7.23 -8.58
C ALA A 105 -2.67 -7.10 -7.10
N ALA A 106 -2.12 -6.05 -6.48
CA ALA A 106 -2.59 -5.52 -5.21
C ALA A 106 -3.09 -4.09 -5.42
N ILE A 107 -4.35 -3.83 -5.13
CA ILE A 107 -4.96 -2.51 -5.32
C ILE A 107 -5.24 -1.90 -3.95
N MET A 108 -4.57 -0.80 -3.64
CA MET A 108 -4.67 -0.07 -2.38
C MET A 108 -5.30 1.31 -2.57
N LYS A 109 -5.49 2.04 -1.46
CA LYS A 109 -6.15 3.37 -1.46
C LYS A 109 -7.56 3.31 -2.05
N LEU A 110 -8.33 2.31 -1.65
CA LEU A 110 -9.68 2.06 -2.14
C LEU A 110 -10.62 3.18 -1.71
N GLY A 111 -10.98 3.27 -0.45
CA GLY A 111 -11.84 4.31 0.11
C GLY A 111 -12.99 4.71 -0.84
N THR A 112 -13.10 5.99 -1.16
CA THR A 112 -14.09 6.53 -2.09
C THR A 112 -13.93 6.06 -3.54
N ASN A 113 -12.79 5.44 -3.87
CA ASN A 113 -12.51 4.91 -5.21
C ASN A 113 -13.00 3.47 -5.39
N PHE A 114 -13.48 2.81 -4.33
CA PHE A 114 -13.81 1.39 -4.35
C PHE A 114 -14.78 1.02 -5.48
N GLU A 115 -15.83 1.81 -5.71
CA GLU A 115 -16.83 1.52 -6.75
C GLU A 115 -16.22 1.51 -8.15
N LYS A 116 -15.36 2.48 -8.44
CA LYS A 116 -14.59 2.53 -9.70
C LYS A 116 -13.69 1.30 -9.84
N VAL A 117 -12.94 0.97 -8.79
CA VAL A 117 -12.02 -0.17 -8.79
C VAL A 117 -12.79 -1.48 -8.98
N ARG A 118 -13.90 -1.69 -8.25
CA ARG A 118 -14.78 -2.85 -8.38
C ARG A 118 -15.27 -3.03 -9.81
N ARG A 119 -15.73 -1.95 -10.44
CA ARG A 119 -16.20 -1.96 -11.83
C ARG A 119 -15.10 -2.42 -12.78
N VAL A 120 -13.91 -1.84 -12.71
CA VAL A 120 -12.77 -2.20 -13.56
C VAL A 120 -12.36 -3.66 -13.37
N VAL A 121 -12.22 -4.10 -12.13
CA VAL A 121 -11.85 -5.49 -11.79
C VAL A 121 -12.86 -6.49 -12.36
N THR A 122 -14.16 -6.16 -12.28
CA THR A 122 -15.24 -7.01 -12.79
C THR A 122 -15.25 -7.03 -14.31
N GLN A 123 -15.12 -5.89 -14.98
CA GLN A 123 -15.11 -5.77 -16.44
C GLN A 123 -13.94 -6.53 -17.08
N LEU A 124 -12.81 -6.59 -16.40
CA LEU A 124 -11.65 -7.36 -16.85
C LEU A 124 -11.73 -8.87 -16.52
N GLY A 125 -12.86 -9.35 -15.98
CA GLY A 125 -13.06 -10.75 -15.66
C GLY A 125 -12.27 -11.25 -14.44
N HIS A 126 -11.84 -10.33 -13.56
CA HIS A 126 -11.09 -10.69 -12.35
C HIS A 126 -11.99 -10.82 -11.11
N GLY A 127 -13.28 -10.52 -11.21
CA GLY A 127 -14.20 -10.47 -10.08
C GLY A 127 -14.19 -11.71 -9.19
N ASP A 128 -14.21 -12.92 -9.80
CA ASP A 128 -14.30 -14.19 -9.08
C ASP A 128 -13.01 -14.55 -8.32
N ARG A 129 -11.86 -14.04 -8.76
CA ARG A 129 -10.58 -14.32 -8.10
C ARG A 129 -10.07 -13.15 -7.27
N ALA A 130 -10.72 -12.00 -7.35
CA ALA A 130 -10.38 -10.84 -6.55
C ALA A 130 -10.82 -11.02 -5.11
N LEU A 131 -9.89 -10.83 -4.19
CA LEU A 131 -10.08 -10.99 -2.75
C LEU A 131 -10.02 -9.62 -2.08
N TYR A 132 -11.07 -9.27 -1.35
CA TYR A 132 -11.10 -8.06 -0.55
C TYR A 132 -10.79 -8.37 0.90
N ILE A 133 -9.98 -7.52 1.50
CA ILE A 133 -9.68 -7.53 2.93
C ILE A 133 -9.62 -6.11 3.47
N GLU A 134 -10.16 -5.93 4.65
CA GLU A 134 -10.00 -4.70 5.43
C GLU A 134 -9.42 -5.00 6.81
N ARG A 135 -8.61 -4.05 7.31
CA ARG A 135 -7.96 -4.13 8.62
C ARG A 135 -7.22 -5.47 8.83
N ALA A 136 -6.49 -5.90 7.80
CA ALA A 136 -5.74 -7.14 7.84
C ALA A 136 -4.85 -7.23 9.08
N THR A 137 -4.82 -8.38 9.73
CA THR A 137 -4.07 -8.67 10.97
C THR A 137 -4.55 -7.93 12.23
N MET A 138 -5.56 -7.06 12.11
CA MET A 138 -6.18 -6.38 13.25
C MET A 138 -7.32 -7.22 13.83
N ALA A 139 -7.69 -6.96 15.10
CA ALA A 139 -8.77 -7.69 15.78
C ALA A 139 -10.13 -7.60 15.07
N ASN A 140 -10.36 -6.54 14.30
CA ASN A 140 -11.57 -6.30 13.52
C ASN A 140 -11.37 -6.50 12.01
N GLN A 141 -10.44 -7.38 11.63
CA GLN A 141 -10.26 -7.80 10.25
C GLN A 141 -11.55 -8.37 9.66
N ARG A 142 -11.85 -8.00 8.42
CA ARG A 142 -12.96 -8.56 7.64
C ARG A 142 -12.53 -8.91 6.23
N THR A 143 -13.06 -10.01 5.73
CA THR A 143 -12.94 -10.45 4.34
C THR A 143 -14.32 -10.62 3.76
N LEU A 144 -14.58 -10.08 2.58
CA LEU A 144 -15.90 -10.09 1.93
C LEU A 144 -15.73 -10.37 0.44
N LYS A 145 -16.76 -10.88 -0.20
CA LYS A 145 -16.81 -10.89 -1.66
C LYS A 145 -17.02 -9.48 -2.19
N LEU A 146 -16.41 -9.15 -3.31
CA LEU A 146 -16.50 -7.80 -3.90
C LEU A 146 -17.94 -7.30 -4.08
N ALA A 147 -18.85 -8.21 -4.46
CA ALA A 147 -20.25 -7.88 -4.69
C ALA A 147 -21.03 -7.54 -3.40
N GLU A 148 -20.56 -8.00 -2.24
CA GLU A 148 -21.24 -7.84 -0.94
C GLU A 148 -20.83 -6.55 -0.22
N ILE A 149 -19.86 -5.81 -0.75
CA ILE A 149 -19.30 -4.63 -0.09
C ILE A 149 -20.14 -3.41 -0.41
N ASP A 150 -20.62 -2.72 0.62
CA ASP A 150 -21.16 -1.37 0.48
C ASP A 150 -20.00 -0.37 0.26
N PRO A 151 -19.93 0.30 -0.90
CA PRO A 151 -18.85 1.25 -1.22
C PRO A 151 -18.70 2.39 -0.21
N LYS A 152 -19.78 2.74 0.49
CA LYS A 152 -19.79 3.83 1.47
C LYS A 152 -19.10 3.47 2.79
N THR A 153 -18.88 2.17 3.04
CA THR A 153 -18.32 1.66 4.30
C THR A 153 -16.86 1.24 4.19
N VAL A 154 -16.26 1.35 2.99
CA VAL A 154 -14.89 0.91 2.75
C VAL A 154 -13.90 1.78 3.52
N PRO A 155 -13.15 1.20 4.48
CA PRO A 155 -12.22 1.97 5.30
C PRO A 155 -10.92 2.28 4.54
N TYR A 156 -10.12 3.19 5.11
CA TYR A 156 -8.79 3.49 4.58
C TYR A 156 -7.90 2.25 4.51
N PHE A 157 -7.87 1.45 5.59
CA PHE A 157 -7.12 0.19 5.63
C PHE A 157 -7.88 -0.93 4.94
N SER A 158 -7.94 -0.89 3.63
CA SER A 158 -8.55 -1.90 2.79
C SER A 158 -7.74 -2.15 1.52
N MET A 159 -7.83 -3.36 1.00
CA MET A 159 -7.07 -3.79 -0.17
C MET A 159 -7.87 -4.82 -0.98
N ILE A 160 -7.73 -4.76 -2.29
CA ILE A 160 -8.14 -5.85 -3.19
C ILE A 160 -6.85 -6.54 -3.67
N LEU A 161 -6.77 -7.85 -3.47
CA LEU A 161 -5.74 -8.69 -4.05
C LEU A 161 -6.34 -9.49 -5.20
N ILE A 162 -5.63 -9.52 -6.33
CA ILE A 162 -5.89 -10.40 -7.46
C ILE A 162 -4.70 -11.34 -7.54
N PRO A 163 -4.75 -12.53 -6.91
CA PRO A 163 -3.65 -13.48 -6.93
C PRO A 163 -3.36 -13.97 -8.36
N GLY A 164 -2.13 -14.32 -8.63
CA GLY A 164 -1.76 -14.99 -9.87
C GLY A 164 -2.45 -16.35 -10.01
N ARG A 165 -2.49 -16.87 -11.22
CA ARG A 165 -3.08 -18.20 -11.47
C ARG A 165 -2.21 -19.27 -10.83
N LYS A 166 -2.84 -20.22 -10.17
CA LYS A 166 -2.14 -21.38 -9.60
C LYS A 166 -1.28 -22.04 -10.67
N TRP A 167 -0.06 -22.35 -10.32
CA TRP A 167 0.79 -23.15 -11.18
C TRP A 167 0.21 -24.55 -11.31
N GLN A 168 0.01 -25.00 -12.54
CA GLN A 168 -0.37 -26.35 -12.86
C GLN A 168 0.92 -27.02 -13.34
N GLY A 169 1.61 -27.70 -12.41
CA GLY A 169 2.85 -28.42 -12.64
C GLY A 169 2.72 -29.58 -13.59
#